data_03f9c465a808aadc236b4b26a2b84bd8
#
_entry.id   03f9c465a808aadc236b4b26a2b84bd8
#
_cell.length_a   1.000
_cell.length_b   1.000
_cell.length_c   1.000
_cell.angle_alpha   90.00
_cell.angle_beta   90.00
_cell.angle_gamma   90.00
#
_symmetry.space_group_name_H-M   'P 1'
#
loop_
_entity.id
_entity.type
_entity.pdbx_description
1 polymer ?
#
loop_
_entity_poly.entity_id
_entity_poly.type
_entity_poly.pdbx_seq_one_letter_code
_entity_poly.pdbx_strand_id
1 'polypeptide(L)'
;MAQVRPPQILYISRDYLKADAVAANRKLERRAEDLCRTLGFTHPYLTIESVSGPAEMWYLNGFDSQAEVDKLTREYQQNTKLLAALNDITQQKVALKRQDSTEGFAHFRSDLSSGDPWIMGRGQFFVIVFFDGNPPLNGTVFEMKDGSKMLVRTTQTASEARVLAASAGSTARVFRSFFYFRRQGM
;
A
#
# COMPACT_ATOMS: atom_id res chain seq x y z
N MET A 1 -6.18 -11.92 -12.89
CA MET A 1 -5.64 -13.13 -12.22
C MET A 1 -5.26 -12.76 -10.79
N ALA A 2 -5.37 -13.70 -9.83
CA ALA A 2 -4.80 -13.48 -8.51
C ALA A 2 -3.27 -13.46 -8.65
N GLN A 3 -2.62 -12.50 -8.01
CA GLN A 3 -1.17 -12.45 -7.94
C GLN A 3 -0.66 -13.72 -7.23
N VAL A 4 0.23 -14.47 -7.87
CA VAL A 4 0.77 -15.73 -7.34
C VAL A 4 2.21 -15.58 -6.82
N ARG A 5 2.79 -14.41 -7.02
CA ARG A 5 4.15 -14.03 -6.57
C ARG A 5 4.16 -12.57 -6.13
N PRO A 6 5.17 -12.13 -5.36
CA PRO A 6 5.35 -10.72 -5.05
C PRO A 6 5.43 -9.87 -6.33
N PRO A 7 4.88 -8.64 -6.33
CA PRO A 7 5.06 -7.74 -7.46
C PRO A 7 6.55 -7.42 -7.63
N GLN A 8 6.99 -7.24 -8.87
CA GLN A 8 8.38 -6.84 -9.17
C GLN A 8 8.59 -5.35 -8.86
N ILE A 9 7.54 -4.56 -9.05
CA ILE A 9 7.52 -3.13 -8.77
C ILE A 9 6.31 -2.85 -7.88
N LEU A 10 6.52 -2.10 -6.82
CA LEU A 10 5.48 -1.65 -5.89
C LEU A 10 5.43 -0.12 -5.92
N TYR A 11 4.33 0.45 -6.42
CA TYR A 11 4.04 1.86 -6.19
C TYR A 11 3.42 2.01 -4.81
N ILE A 12 3.93 2.96 -4.05
CA ILE A 12 3.52 3.25 -2.68
C ILE A 12 3.14 4.73 -2.60
N SER A 13 1.91 5.01 -2.21
CA SER A 13 1.51 6.36 -1.80
C SER A 13 1.10 6.34 -0.33
N ARG A 14 1.49 7.37 0.44
CA ARG A 14 1.23 7.46 1.89
C ARG A 14 0.56 8.76 2.21
N ASP A 15 -0.62 8.68 2.82
CA ASP A 15 -1.30 9.79 3.44
C ASP A 15 -1.00 9.82 4.94
N TYR A 16 -0.47 10.95 5.42
CA TYR A 16 -0.17 11.20 6.82
C TYR A 16 -1.34 11.94 7.45
N LEU A 17 -2.15 11.25 8.23
CA LEU A 17 -3.42 11.77 8.72
C LEU A 17 -3.28 12.48 10.08
N LYS A 18 -4.16 13.46 10.34
CA LYS A 18 -4.44 13.93 11.68
C LYS A 18 -5.14 12.80 12.45
N ALA A 19 -4.89 12.66 13.74
CA ALA A 19 -5.43 11.58 14.56
C ALA A 19 -6.97 11.52 14.58
N ASP A 20 -7.60 12.68 14.59
CA ASP A 20 -9.06 12.86 14.58
C ASP A 20 -9.70 12.73 13.18
N ALA A 21 -8.89 12.71 12.12
CA ALA A 21 -9.35 12.70 10.74
C ALA A 21 -9.54 11.29 10.13
N VAL A 22 -9.09 10.25 10.82
CA VAL A 22 -9.09 8.86 10.29
C VAL A 22 -10.48 8.42 9.84
N ALA A 23 -11.53 8.70 10.63
CA ALA A 23 -12.89 8.30 10.28
C ALA A 23 -13.41 9.05 9.04
N ALA A 24 -13.09 10.32 8.90
CA ALA A 24 -13.46 11.12 7.73
C ALA A 24 -12.72 10.62 6.48
N ASN A 25 -11.41 10.33 6.60
CA ASN A 25 -10.62 9.78 5.51
C ASN A 25 -11.17 8.44 5.02
N ARG A 26 -11.56 7.52 5.92
CA ARG A 26 -12.18 6.24 5.55
C ARG A 26 -13.45 6.41 4.69
N LYS A 27 -14.24 7.44 4.94
CA LYS A 27 -15.45 7.73 4.13
C LYS A 27 -15.06 8.15 2.71
N LEU A 28 -14.04 8.99 2.58
CA LEU A 28 -13.50 9.39 1.28
C LEU A 28 -12.88 8.22 0.52
N GLU A 29 -12.20 7.31 1.21
CA GLU A 29 -11.65 6.09 0.61
C GLU A 29 -12.74 5.19 0.02
N ARG A 30 -13.81 4.95 0.75
CA ARG A 30 -14.94 4.15 0.23
C ARG A 30 -15.54 4.81 -1.00
N ARG A 31 -15.70 6.15 -0.99
CA ARG A 31 -16.17 6.88 -2.16
C ARG A 31 -15.20 6.74 -3.34
N ALA A 32 -13.88 6.79 -3.10
CA ALA A 32 -12.87 6.56 -4.13
C ALA A 32 -12.95 5.15 -4.71
N GLU A 33 -13.14 4.13 -3.86
CA GLU A 33 -13.34 2.74 -4.29
C GLU A 33 -14.58 2.61 -5.20
N ASP A 34 -15.71 3.19 -4.81
CA ASP A 34 -16.95 3.16 -5.59
C ASP A 34 -16.78 3.87 -6.95
N LEU A 35 -16.07 5.00 -6.99
CA LEU A 35 -15.73 5.70 -8.22
C LEU A 35 -14.80 4.87 -9.12
N CYS A 36 -13.76 4.25 -8.57
CA CYS A 36 -12.89 3.34 -9.31
C CYS A 36 -13.69 2.20 -9.95
N ARG A 37 -14.63 1.62 -9.21
CA ARG A 37 -15.48 0.54 -9.70
C ARG A 37 -16.43 1.00 -10.79
N THR A 38 -17.08 2.15 -10.59
CA THR A 38 -18.10 2.69 -11.51
C THR A 38 -17.49 3.25 -12.80
N LEU A 39 -16.33 3.89 -12.69
CA LEU A 39 -15.67 4.58 -13.80
C LEU A 39 -14.59 3.74 -14.49
N GLY A 40 -14.53 2.45 -14.22
CA GLY A 40 -13.74 1.49 -14.99
C GLY A 40 -12.26 1.48 -14.69
N PHE A 41 -11.84 1.81 -13.45
CA PHE A 41 -10.47 1.51 -13.03
C PHE A 41 -10.22 0.00 -13.04
N THR A 42 -9.10 -0.42 -13.61
CA THR A 42 -8.87 -1.85 -13.91
C THR A 42 -7.78 -2.48 -13.06
N HIS A 43 -6.86 -1.68 -12.53
CA HIS A 43 -5.70 -2.20 -11.83
C HIS A 43 -6.00 -2.46 -10.34
N PRO A 44 -5.64 -3.66 -9.81
CA PRO A 44 -5.85 -3.96 -8.39
C PRO A 44 -4.93 -3.10 -7.52
N TYR A 45 -5.46 -2.61 -6.40
CA TYR A 45 -4.66 -1.94 -5.38
C TYR A 45 -5.12 -2.32 -3.98
N LEU A 46 -4.19 -2.24 -3.04
CA LEU A 46 -4.41 -2.52 -1.63
C LEU A 46 -4.28 -1.24 -0.82
N THR A 47 -5.26 -0.97 0.01
CA THR A 47 -5.19 0.10 1.00
C THR A 47 -4.99 -0.50 2.38
N ILE A 48 -3.98 -0.01 3.08
CA ILE A 48 -3.68 -0.41 4.46
C ILE A 48 -3.67 0.81 5.39
N GLU A 49 -4.17 0.60 6.60
CA GLU A 49 -4.28 1.62 7.63
C GLU A 49 -3.40 1.28 8.81
N SER A 50 -2.66 2.26 9.35
CA SER A 50 -1.83 2.06 10.54
C SER A 50 -2.68 1.72 11.77
N VAL A 51 -2.24 0.74 12.55
CA VAL A 51 -2.80 0.37 13.86
C VAL A 51 -1.78 0.57 14.98
N SER A 52 -0.57 0.98 14.65
CA SER A 52 0.47 1.40 15.58
C SER A 52 1.18 2.66 15.05
N GLY A 53 1.71 3.48 15.97
CA GLY A 53 2.37 4.73 15.64
C GLY A 53 1.41 5.82 15.12
N PRO A 54 1.92 6.81 14.37
CA PRO A 54 1.11 7.88 13.80
C PRO A 54 0.05 7.37 12.83
N ALA A 55 -1.09 8.09 12.74
CA ALA A 55 -2.16 7.73 11.81
C ALA A 55 -1.69 7.91 10.35
N GLU A 56 -1.75 6.83 9.59
CA GLU A 56 -1.39 6.82 8.17
C GLU A 56 -2.30 5.88 7.39
N MET A 57 -2.48 6.19 6.13
CA MET A 57 -3.09 5.29 5.16
C MET A 57 -2.17 5.17 3.94
N TRP A 58 -1.89 3.93 3.54
CA TRP A 58 -1.01 3.64 2.42
C TRP A 58 -1.80 2.98 1.30
N TYR A 59 -1.42 3.32 0.10
CA TYR A 59 -1.97 2.78 -1.14
C TYR A 59 -0.86 2.05 -1.87
N LEU A 60 -1.08 0.78 -2.12
CA LEU A 60 -0.09 -0.13 -2.68
C LEU A 60 -0.60 -0.66 -4.01
N ASN A 61 0.11 -0.38 -5.10
CA ASN A 61 -0.16 -0.93 -6.42
C ASN A 61 1.03 -1.80 -6.84
N GLY A 62 0.77 -3.05 -7.14
CA GLY A 62 1.80 -4.00 -7.55
C GLY A 62 1.81 -4.22 -9.04
N PHE A 63 3.01 -4.28 -9.64
CA PHE A 63 3.22 -4.48 -11.07
C PHE A 63 4.27 -5.57 -11.30
N ASP A 64 4.10 -6.35 -12.36
CA ASP A 64 5.08 -7.35 -12.78
C ASP A 64 6.18 -6.77 -13.69
N SER A 65 5.98 -5.56 -14.23
CA SER A 65 6.96 -4.91 -15.11
C SER A 65 6.75 -3.40 -15.22
N GLN A 66 7.77 -2.68 -15.71
CA GLN A 66 7.67 -1.26 -16.05
C GLN A 66 6.62 -1.02 -17.15
N ALA A 67 6.48 -1.94 -18.09
CA ALA A 67 5.47 -1.82 -19.15
C ALA A 67 4.04 -1.79 -18.61
N GLU A 68 3.76 -2.51 -17.51
CA GLU A 68 2.46 -2.43 -16.81
C GLU A 68 2.25 -1.08 -16.14
N VAL A 69 3.28 -0.53 -15.49
CA VAL A 69 3.24 0.83 -14.92
C VAL A 69 2.90 1.85 -15.99
N ASP A 70 3.61 1.81 -17.12
CA ASP A 70 3.41 2.73 -18.24
C ASP A 70 2.03 2.58 -18.88
N LYS A 71 1.54 1.35 -18.99
CA LYS A 71 0.19 1.06 -19.48
C LYS A 71 -0.87 1.66 -18.56
N LEU A 72 -0.80 1.39 -17.25
CA LEU A 72 -1.76 1.93 -16.29
C LEU A 72 -1.73 3.46 -16.27
N THR A 73 -0.55 4.08 -16.34
CA THR A 73 -0.40 5.53 -16.39
C THR A 73 -1.13 6.13 -17.59
N ARG A 74 -0.98 5.52 -18.78
CA ARG A 74 -1.72 5.97 -19.98
C ARG A 74 -3.23 5.78 -19.84
N GLU A 75 -3.69 4.62 -19.35
CA GLU A 75 -5.12 4.34 -19.13
C GLU A 75 -5.72 5.35 -18.16
N TYR A 76 -5.00 5.65 -17.09
CA TYR A 76 -5.43 6.65 -16.09
C TYR A 76 -5.54 8.04 -16.69
N GLN A 77 -4.53 8.48 -17.45
CA GLN A 77 -4.53 9.79 -18.13
C GLN A 77 -5.66 9.94 -19.17
N GLN A 78 -6.05 8.84 -19.81
CA GLN A 78 -7.14 8.82 -20.79
C GLN A 78 -8.53 8.82 -20.13
N ASN A 79 -8.65 8.37 -18.89
CA ASN A 79 -9.91 8.35 -18.15
C ASN A 79 -10.15 9.67 -17.40
N THR A 80 -10.45 10.73 -18.16
CA THR A 80 -10.62 12.09 -17.63
C THR A 80 -11.73 12.21 -16.58
N LYS A 81 -12.78 11.39 -16.68
CA LYS A 81 -13.88 11.36 -15.68
C LYS A 81 -13.39 10.81 -14.35
N LEU A 82 -12.65 9.71 -14.37
CA LEU A 82 -12.06 9.13 -13.17
C LEU A 82 -11.05 10.09 -12.54
N LEU A 83 -10.16 10.67 -13.34
CA LEU A 83 -9.19 11.66 -12.88
C LEU A 83 -9.86 12.84 -12.16
N ALA A 84 -10.87 13.45 -12.78
CA ALA A 84 -11.59 14.57 -12.19
C ALA A 84 -12.25 14.19 -10.85
N ALA A 85 -12.90 13.03 -10.80
CA ALA A 85 -13.57 12.54 -9.60
C ALA A 85 -12.59 12.21 -8.46
N LEU A 86 -11.44 11.60 -8.77
CA LEU A 86 -10.41 11.30 -7.77
C LEU A 86 -9.66 12.55 -7.32
N ASN A 87 -9.45 13.53 -8.21
CA ASN A 87 -8.90 14.82 -7.83
C ASN A 87 -9.79 15.57 -6.83
N ASP A 88 -11.12 15.55 -7.01
CA ASP A 88 -12.07 16.11 -6.04
C ASP A 88 -11.89 15.47 -4.65
N ILE A 89 -11.80 14.14 -4.59
CA ILE A 89 -11.53 13.43 -3.33
C ILE A 89 -10.17 13.82 -2.75
N THR A 90 -9.14 13.90 -3.57
CA THR A 90 -7.79 14.28 -3.13
C THR A 90 -7.79 15.69 -2.52
N GLN A 91 -8.50 16.64 -3.11
CA GLN A 91 -8.65 17.99 -2.54
C GLN A 91 -9.37 17.96 -1.17
N GLN A 92 -10.42 17.14 -1.04
CA GLN A 92 -11.11 16.99 0.24
C GLN A 92 -10.21 16.37 1.32
N LYS A 93 -9.26 15.49 0.95
CA LYS A 93 -8.29 14.89 1.88
C LYS A 93 -7.21 15.86 2.38
N VAL A 94 -6.92 16.95 1.67
CA VAL A 94 -5.87 17.91 2.07
C VAL A 94 -6.09 18.38 3.51
N ALA A 95 -7.31 18.76 3.87
CA ALA A 95 -7.63 19.22 5.23
C ALA A 95 -7.47 18.14 6.32
N LEU A 96 -7.47 16.86 5.94
CA LEU A 96 -7.37 15.71 6.84
C LEU A 96 -5.91 15.30 7.13
N LYS A 97 -4.97 15.83 6.36
CA LYS A 97 -3.55 15.48 6.48
C LYS A 97 -2.84 16.41 7.46
N ARG A 98 -1.83 15.87 8.15
CA ARG A 98 -0.91 16.63 9.01
C ARG A 98 0.34 17.12 8.26
N GLN A 99 0.60 16.53 7.10
CA GLN A 99 1.67 16.89 6.17
C GLN A 99 1.34 16.35 4.78
N ASP A 100 2.09 16.76 3.77
CA ASP A 100 1.94 16.30 2.40
C ASP A 100 2.13 14.78 2.29
N SER A 101 1.41 14.17 1.34
CA SER A 101 1.59 12.77 0.99
C SER A 101 2.97 12.55 0.41
N THR A 102 3.50 11.35 0.60
CA THR A 102 4.69 10.90 -0.11
C THR A 102 4.34 9.75 -1.04
N GLU A 103 5.03 9.67 -2.15
CA GLU A 103 4.86 8.60 -3.12
C GLU A 103 6.18 8.17 -3.74
N GLY A 104 6.22 6.93 -4.22
CA GLY A 104 7.42 6.41 -4.87
C GLY A 104 7.25 4.97 -5.31
N PHE A 105 8.26 4.50 -6.03
CA PHE A 105 8.38 3.11 -6.46
C PHE A 105 9.44 2.38 -5.64
N ALA A 106 9.16 1.10 -5.37
CA ALA A 106 10.10 0.19 -4.75
C ALA A 106 10.20 -1.09 -5.60
N HIS A 107 11.38 -1.68 -5.69
CA HIS A 107 11.68 -2.86 -6.47
C HIS A 107 11.85 -4.08 -5.58
N PHE A 108 11.26 -5.19 -5.97
CA PHE A 108 11.38 -6.45 -5.24
C PHE A 108 12.82 -6.95 -5.22
N ARG A 109 13.30 -7.34 -4.04
CA ARG A 109 14.64 -7.88 -3.79
C ARG A 109 14.54 -9.35 -3.36
N SER A 110 14.59 -10.25 -4.35
CA SER A 110 14.53 -11.69 -4.11
C SER A 110 15.70 -12.21 -3.29
N ASP A 111 16.87 -11.60 -3.45
CA ASP A 111 18.11 -11.92 -2.74
C ASP A 111 18.08 -11.57 -1.24
N LEU A 112 17.22 -10.65 -0.84
CA LEU A 112 17.04 -10.24 0.55
C LEU A 112 15.72 -10.77 1.16
N SER A 113 14.86 -11.36 0.35
CA SER A 113 13.56 -11.87 0.78
C SER A 113 13.66 -13.32 1.24
N SER A 114 12.91 -13.68 2.30
CA SER A 114 12.88 -15.04 2.83
C SER A 114 11.53 -15.37 3.46
N GLY A 115 11.25 -16.67 3.63
CA GLY A 115 9.99 -17.16 4.18
C GLY A 115 8.84 -17.13 3.18
N ASP A 116 7.59 -17.00 3.68
CA ASP A 116 6.39 -16.94 2.84
C ASP A 116 6.27 -15.55 2.19
N PRO A 117 6.33 -15.45 0.85
CA PRO A 117 6.33 -14.17 0.18
C PRO A 117 4.98 -13.46 0.31
N TRP A 118 5.01 -12.15 0.49
CA TRP A 118 3.81 -11.35 0.44
C TRP A 118 3.27 -11.26 -0.98
N ILE A 119 1.99 -11.54 -1.09
CA ILE A 119 1.20 -11.42 -2.31
C ILE A 119 0.06 -10.46 -2.03
N MET A 120 -0.15 -9.46 -2.90
CA MET A 120 -1.22 -8.48 -2.71
C MET A 120 -2.58 -9.16 -2.55
N GLY A 121 -3.33 -8.69 -1.55
CA GLY A 121 -4.63 -9.28 -1.17
C GLY A 121 -4.52 -10.47 -0.23
N ARG A 122 -3.31 -10.90 0.16
CA ARG A 122 -3.10 -11.89 1.23
C ARG A 122 -2.73 -11.17 2.54
N GLY A 123 -3.24 -11.70 3.63
CA GLY A 123 -3.01 -11.17 4.98
C GLY A 123 -4.04 -10.11 5.41
N GLN A 124 -4.32 -10.11 6.71
CA GLN A 124 -5.20 -9.15 7.35
C GLN A 124 -4.40 -8.00 7.99
N PHE A 125 -3.19 -8.32 8.45
CA PHE A 125 -2.28 -7.37 9.09
C PHE A 125 -0.91 -7.43 8.41
N PHE A 126 -0.22 -6.30 8.46
CA PHE A 126 1.09 -6.10 7.85
C PHE A 126 2.04 -5.54 8.90
N VAL A 127 3.20 -6.16 9.03
CA VAL A 127 4.34 -5.56 9.72
C VAL A 127 5.24 -5.00 8.64
N ILE A 128 5.46 -3.69 8.68
CA ILE A 128 6.34 -2.98 7.75
C ILE A 128 7.51 -2.43 8.54
N VAL A 129 8.72 -2.71 8.06
CA VAL A 129 9.97 -2.29 8.70
C VAL A 129 10.85 -1.63 7.66
N PHE A 130 11.29 -0.39 7.92
CA PHE A 130 12.39 0.20 7.19
C PHE A 130 13.69 -0.14 7.90
N PHE A 131 14.70 -0.57 7.15
CA PHE A 131 15.93 -1.06 7.73
C PHE A 131 17.15 -0.80 6.84
N ASP A 132 18.31 -0.77 7.47
CA ASP A 132 19.62 -0.78 6.84
C ASP A 132 20.32 -2.13 7.11
N GLY A 133 21.17 -2.56 6.19
CA GLY A 133 21.88 -3.83 6.33
C GLY A 133 21.02 -5.06 6.05
N ASN A 134 21.04 -6.04 6.97
CA ASN A 134 20.28 -7.28 6.84
C ASN A 134 18.82 -7.15 7.28
N PRO A 135 17.89 -7.87 6.63
CA PRO A 135 16.49 -7.88 7.05
C PRO A 135 16.33 -8.33 8.51
N PRO A 136 15.57 -7.60 9.34
CA PRO A 136 15.39 -7.95 10.76
C PRO A 136 14.47 -9.15 10.99
N LEU A 137 13.68 -9.52 9.98
CA LEU A 137 12.73 -10.64 9.98
C LEU A 137 12.73 -11.34 8.64
N ASN A 138 12.17 -12.56 8.61
CA ASN A 138 11.74 -13.18 7.36
C ASN A 138 10.57 -12.40 6.77
N GLY A 139 10.62 -12.10 5.48
CA GLY A 139 9.57 -11.37 4.78
C GLY A 139 9.95 -11.02 3.35
N THR A 140 9.10 -10.27 2.70
CA THR A 140 9.31 -9.76 1.35
C THR A 140 9.98 -8.39 1.44
N VAL A 141 11.10 -8.22 0.76
CA VAL A 141 11.89 -6.99 0.77
C VAL A 141 11.72 -6.25 -0.55
N PHE A 142 11.52 -4.94 -0.41
CA PHE A 142 11.53 -3.98 -1.51
C PHE A 142 12.58 -2.91 -1.25
N GLU A 143 13.25 -2.45 -2.30
CA GLU A 143 14.23 -1.37 -2.26
C GLU A 143 13.71 -0.16 -3.01
N MET A 144 13.74 1.00 -2.37
CA MET A 144 13.33 2.27 -2.94
C MET A 144 14.44 2.90 -3.78
N LYS A 145 14.11 3.88 -4.61
CA LYS A 145 15.07 4.58 -5.47
C LYS A 145 16.23 5.23 -4.70
N ASP A 146 16.00 5.65 -3.46
CA ASP A 146 17.02 6.24 -2.58
C ASP A 146 17.91 5.20 -1.87
N GLY A 147 17.70 3.91 -2.16
CA GLY A 147 18.43 2.79 -1.54
C GLY A 147 17.86 2.33 -0.20
N SER A 148 16.85 3.02 0.35
CA SER A 148 16.18 2.55 1.56
C SER A 148 15.43 1.25 1.31
N LYS A 149 15.42 0.35 2.30
CA LYS A 149 14.82 -0.97 2.21
C LYS A 149 13.60 -1.08 3.10
N MET A 150 12.56 -1.68 2.58
CA MET A 150 11.30 -1.93 3.26
C MET A 150 11.01 -3.43 3.26
N LEU A 151 10.83 -4.01 4.45
CA LEU A 151 10.36 -5.37 4.62
C LEU A 151 8.84 -5.35 4.86
N VAL A 152 8.13 -6.26 4.21
CA VAL A 152 6.69 -6.50 4.41
C VAL A 152 6.52 -7.94 4.89
N ARG A 153 5.90 -8.10 6.06
CA ARG A 153 5.46 -9.39 6.60
C ARG A 153 3.97 -9.35 6.89
N THR A 154 3.24 -10.37 6.47
CA THR A 154 1.80 -10.48 6.71
C THR A 154 1.47 -11.45 7.83
N THR A 155 0.38 -11.18 8.54
CA THR A 155 -0.21 -12.09 9.53
C THR A 155 -1.73 -12.10 9.39
N GLN A 156 -2.36 -13.07 10.04
CA GLN A 156 -3.82 -13.16 10.08
C GLN A 156 -4.42 -12.44 11.28
N THR A 157 -3.64 -12.25 12.35
CA THR A 157 -4.12 -11.63 13.59
C THR A 157 -3.29 -10.41 13.99
N ALA A 158 -3.95 -9.48 14.70
CA ALA A 158 -3.27 -8.29 15.25
C ALA A 158 -2.25 -8.68 16.34
N SER A 159 -2.49 -9.77 17.07
CA SER A 159 -1.57 -10.25 18.10
C SER A 159 -0.25 -10.68 17.50
N GLU A 160 -0.29 -11.54 16.48
CA GLU A 160 0.92 -11.96 15.74
C GLU A 160 1.68 -10.78 15.16
N ALA A 161 0.96 -9.82 14.55
CA ALA A 161 1.58 -8.63 13.99
C ALA A 161 2.33 -7.81 15.05
N ARG A 162 1.75 -7.64 16.25
CA ARG A 162 2.39 -6.90 17.34
C ARG A 162 3.63 -7.63 17.88
N VAL A 163 3.58 -8.96 18.02
CA VAL A 163 4.73 -9.78 18.44
C VAL A 163 5.88 -9.64 17.43
N LEU A 164 5.59 -9.77 16.13
CA LEU A 164 6.60 -9.60 15.08
C LEU A 164 7.16 -8.18 15.05
N ALA A 165 6.31 -7.16 15.18
CA ALA A 165 6.79 -5.77 15.22
C ALA A 165 7.70 -5.51 16.42
N ALA A 166 7.38 -6.06 17.61
CA ALA A 166 8.23 -5.94 18.78
C ALA A 166 9.60 -6.61 18.60
N SER A 167 9.66 -7.75 17.90
CA SER A 167 10.92 -8.44 17.61
C SER A 167 11.75 -7.76 16.52
N ALA A 168 11.13 -6.98 15.64
CA ALA A 168 11.80 -6.27 14.55
C ALA A 168 12.40 -4.91 14.97
N GLY A 169 12.07 -4.43 16.16
CA GLY A 169 12.60 -3.17 16.71
C GLY A 169 11.68 -1.96 16.55
N SER A 170 12.18 -0.81 16.95
CA SER A 170 11.39 0.44 17.09
C SER A 170 10.91 1.05 15.78
N THR A 171 11.49 0.67 14.64
CA THR A 171 11.07 1.15 13.31
C THR A 171 9.91 0.37 12.73
N ALA A 172 9.58 -0.79 13.34
CA ALA A 172 8.50 -1.64 12.87
C ALA A 172 7.13 -1.02 13.14
N ARG A 173 6.26 -1.08 12.13
CA ARG A 173 4.90 -0.57 12.20
C ARG A 173 3.89 -1.62 11.78
N VAL A 174 2.75 -1.60 12.46
CA VAL A 174 1.64 -2.52 12.17
C VAL A 174 0.55 -1.78 11.43
N PHE A 175 0.12 -2.37 10.33
CA PHE A 175 -1.02 -1.93 9.54
C PHE A 175 -2.07 -3.03 9.48
N ARG A 176 -3.30 -2.65 9.18
CA ARG A 176 -4.36 -3.61 8.82
C ARG A 176 -4.82 -3.35 7.39
N SER A 177 -5.28 -4.37 6.71
CA SER A 177 -5.98 -4.24 5.44
C SER A 177 -7.25 -3.40 5.67
N PHE A 178 -7.41 -2.32 4.91
CA PHE A 178 -8.64 -1.55 4.88
C PHE A 178 -9.55 -2.07 3.77
N PHE A 179 -9.04 -2.17 2.55
CA PHE A 179 -9.67 -2.91 1.46
C PHE A 179 -8.64 -3.31 0.40
N TYR A 180 -9.01 -4.31 -0.39
CA TYR A 180 -8.29 -4.72 -1.59
C TYR A 180 -9.21 -4.54 -2.79
N PHE A 181 -8.92 -3.51 -3.62
CA PHE A 181 -9.64 -3.31 -4.86
C PHE A 181 -9.26 -4.41 -5.84
N ARG A 182 -10.27 -5.13 -6.29
CA ARG A 182 -10.15 -6.19 -7.28
C ARG A 182 -11.27 -6.05 -8.29
N ARG A 183 -10.92 -6.03 -9.58
CA ARG A 183 -11.95 -6.07 -10.62
C ARG A 183 -12.78 -7.36 -10.47
N GLN A 184 -14.09 -7.22 -10.33
CA GLN A 184 -14.99 -8.37 -10.37
C GLN A 184 -15.04 -8.91 -11.81
N GLY A 185 -14.82 -10.19 -11.99
CA GLY A 185 -15.08 -10.88 -13.28
C GLY A 185 -13.87 -11.18 -14.17
N MET A 186 -12.69 -11.38 -13.60
CA MET A 186 -11.60 -12.12 -14.27
C MET A 186 -11.24 -13.38 -13.50
#